data_2ae5193b513635ddb66291350ae6dc9a
#
_entry.id   2ae5193b513635ddb66291350ae6dc9a
#
_cell.length_a   1.000
_cell.length_b   1.000
_cell.length_c   1.000
_cell.angle_alpha   90.00
_cell.angle_beta   90.00
_cell.angle_gamma   90.00
#
_symmetry.space_group_name_H-M   'P 1'
#
loop_
_entity.id
_entity.type
_entity.pdbx_description
1 polymer ?
#
loop_
_entity_poly.entity_id
_entity_poly.type
_entity_poly.pdbx_seq_one_letter_code
_entity_poly.pdbx_strand_id
1 'polypeptide(L)'
;MELLRNITEIGSVLKARRLELGKSGAEIAALVGIERSTLSRIEAGKTSPSWGTVLALGQALDMQPVLVPRQRVRAVEAVVRMSESAEAPPSTGEEW
;
A
#
# COMPACT_ATOMS: atom_id res chain seq x y z
N MET A 1 7.29 5.02 -1.51
CA MET A 1 5.98 5.70 -1.46
C MET A 1 5.33 5.65 -2.82
N GLU A 2 4.06 5.32 -2.86
CA GLU A 2 3.36 5.28 -4.11
C GLU A 2 2.49 6.49 -4.25
N LEU A 3 2.54 7.13 -5.41
CA LEU A 3 1.75 8.29 -5.66
C LEU A 3 0.64 7.91 -6.59
N LEU A 4 -0.60 7.92 -6.14
CA LEU A 4 -1.73 7.49 -6.93
C LEU A 4 -2.34 8.66 -7.69
N ARG A 5 -2.59 8.46 -8.98
CA ARG A 5 -3.23 9.46 -9.80
C ARG A 5 -4.70 9.16 -10.02
N ASN A 6 -5.08 7.93 -9.87
CA ASN A 6 -6.49 7.57 -9.89
C ASN A 6 -6.70 6.34 -9.03
N ILE A 7 -7.94 6.08 -8.69
CA ILE A 7 -8.25 5.04 -7.73
C ILE A 7 -7.96 3.64 -8.23
N THR A 8 -7.94 3.42 -9.54
CA THR A 8 -7.68 2.08 -10.04
C THR A 8 -6.22 1.69 -9.91
N GLU A 9 -5.32 2.66 -9.73
CA GLU A 9 -3.91 2.34 -9.54
C GLU A 9 -3.66 1.74 -8.18
N ILE A 10 -4.58 1.88 -7.23
CA ILE A 10 -4.35 1.38 -5.92
C ILE A 10 -4.24 -0.13 -5.91
N GLY A 11 -4.87 -0.80 -6.87
CA GLY A 11 -4.84 -2.26 -6.92
C GLY A 11 -3.43 -2.80 -7.05
N SER A 12 -2.63 -2.21 -7.94
CA SER A 12 -1.27 -2.69 -8.12
C SER A 12 -0.40 -2.41 -6.90
N VAL A 13 -0.64 -1.32 -6.20
CA VAL A 13 0.08 -0.98 -4.99
C VAL A 13 -0.25 -2.00 -3.89
N LEU A 14 -1.53 -2.32 -3.75
CA LEU A 14 -1.94 -3.30 -2.74
C LEU A 14 -1.39 -4.68 -3.05
N LYS A 15 -1.39 -5.05 -4.33
CA LYS A 15 -0.88 -6.36 -4.73
C LYS A 15 0.63 -6.45 -4.46
N ALA A 16 1.37 -5.43 -4.79
CA ALA A 16 2.82 -5.41 -4.57
C ALA A 16 3.12 -5.57 -3.08
N ARG A 17 2.38 -4.86 -2.23
CA ARG A 17 2.59 -4.96 -0.80
C ARG A 17 2.24 -6.36 -0.28
N ARG A 18 1.16 -6.93 -0.77
CA ARG A 18 0.75 -8.26 -0.37
C ARG A 18 1.87 -9.27 -0.68
N LEU A 19 2.44 -9.15 -1.89
CA LEU A 19 3.51 -10.05 -2.28
C LEU A 19 4.77 -9.84 -1.45
N GLU A 20 5.09 -8.60 -1.11
CA GLU A 20 6.20 -8.32 -0.24
C GLU A 20 6.03 -9.00 1.12
N LEU A 21 4.83 -9.04 1.63
CA LEU A 21 4.57 -9.64 2.93
C LEU A 21 4.40 -11.16 2.85
N GLY A 22 4.48 -11.73 1.65
CA GLY A 22 4.33 -13.17 1.49
C GLY A 22 2.92 -13.69 1.75
N LYS A 23 1.91 -12.83 1.55
CA LYS A 23 0.54 -13.24 1.84
C LYS A 23 -0.19 -13.61 0.57
N SER A 24 -1.09 -14.57 0.66
CA SER A 24 -1.88 -14.98 -0.49
C SER A 24 -3.10 -14.08 -0.63
N GLY A 25 -3.67 -14.03 -1.81
CA GLY A 25 -4.92 -13.30 -2.02
C GLY A 25 -6.02 -13.84 -1.14
N ALA A 26 -6.07 -15.16 -0.95
CA ALA A 26 -7.10 -15.77 -0.12
C ALA A 26 -6.96 -15.32 1.34
N GLU A 27 -5.73 -15.22 1.84
CA GLU A 27 -5.53 -14.77 3.21
C GLU A 27 -6.01 -13.34 3.41
N ILE A 28 -5.66 -12.45 2.52
CA ILE A 28 -6.03 -11.06 2.66
C ILE A 28 -7.53 -10.87 2.44
N ALA A 29 -8.12 -11.56 1.48
CA ALA A 29 -9.56 -11.46 1.25
C ALA A 29 -10.32 -11.90 2.50
N ALA A 30 -9.88 -12.99 3.13
CA ALA A 30 -10.53 -13.48 4.33
C ALA A 30 -10.39 -12.49 5.49
N LEU A 31 -9.23 -11.87 5.64
CA LEU A 31 -9.03 -10.90 6.71
C LEU A 31 -9.92 -9.68 6.55
N VAL A 32 -10.16 -9.27 5.33
CA VAL A 32 -10.94 -8.08 5.07
C VAL A 32 -12.42 -8.37 4.93
N GLY A 33 -12.77 -9.61 4.73
CA GLY A 33 -14.18 -10.00 4.61
C GLY A 33 -14.74 -9.79 3.21
N ILE A 34 -13.90 -9.93 2.18
CA ILE A 34 -14.38 -9.84 0.81
C ILE A 34 -14.06 -11.15 0.09
N GLU A 35 -14.66 -11.37 -1.05
CA GLU A 35 -14.40 -12.57 -1.80
C GLU A 35 -13.06 -12.45 -2.50
N ARG A 36 -12.39 -13.59 -2.69
CA ARG A 36 -11.12 -13.60 -3.35
C ARG A 36 -11.21 -13.05 -4.77
N SER A 37 -12.31 -13.33 -5.46
CA SER A 37 -12.52 -12.81 -6.81
C SER A 37 -12.62 -11.28 -6.81
N THR A 38 -13.21 -10.71 -5.77
CA THR A 38 -13.31 -9.26 -5.64
C THR A 38 -11.92 -8.67 -5.45
N LEU A 39 -11.10 -9.27 -4.59
CA LEU A 39 -9.75 -8.80 -4.39
C LEU A 39 -8.94 -8.89 -5.69
N SER A 40 -9.09 -9.98 -6.42
CA SER A 40 -8.40 -10.19 -7.67
C SER A 40 -8.73 -9.08 -8.68
N ARG A 41 -9.98 -8.68 -8.74
CA ARG A 41 -10.41 -7.62 -9.67
C ARG A 41 -9.87 -6.26 -9.23
N ILE A 42 -9.82 -6.01 -7.94
CA ILE A 42 -9.25 -4.78 -7.41
C ILE A 42 -7.76 -4.72 -7.76
N GLU A 43 -7.06 -5.81 -7.53
CA GLU A 43 -5.61 -5.86 -7.79
C GLU A 43 -5.29 -5.72 -9.27
N ALA A 44 -6.20 -6.15 -10.13
CA ALA A 44 -6.01 -6.04 -11.56
C ALA A 44 -6.44 -4.68 -12.11
N GLY A 45 -6.96 -3.80 -11.27
CA GLY A 45 -7.42 -2.49 -11.71
C GLY A 45 -8.71 -2.52 -12.48
N LYS A 46 -9.48 -3.62 -12.37
CA LYS A 46 -10.72 -3.76 -13.11
C LYS A 46 -11.90 -3.17 -12.41
N THR A 47 -11.76 -2.82 -11.15
CA THR A 47 -12.85 -2.23 -10.39
C THR A 47 -12.25 -1.22 -9.42
N SER A 48 -13.01 -0.21 -9.07
CA SER A 48 -12.57 0.79 -8.11
C SER A 48 -13.13 0.43 -6.74
N PRO A 49 -12.28 0.15 -5.79
CA PRO A 49 -12.78 -0.19 -4.45
C PRO A 49 -13.32 1.05 -3.75
N SER A 50 -14.24 0.86 -2.84
CA SER A 50 -14.72 1.96 -2.01
C SER A 50 -13.58 2.38 -1.07
N TRP A 51 -13.69 3.58 -0.52
CA TRP A 51 -12.68 4.06 0.42
C TRP A 51 -12.61 3.15 1.64
N GLY A 52 -13.76 2.65 2.10
CA GLY A 52 -13.79 1.71 3.23
C GLY A 52 -13.00 0.45 2.94
N THR A 53 -13.13 -0.07 1.73
CA THR A 53 -12.40 -1.28 1.32
C THR A 53 -10.90 -0.97 1.27
N VAL A 54 -10.53 0.19 0.76
CA VAL A 54 -9.12 0.60 0.69
C VAL A 54 -8.53 0.66 2.09
N LEU A 55 -9.25 1.24 3.05
CA LEU A 55 -8.76 1.34 4.41
C LEU A 55 -8.62 -0.04 5.05
N ALA A 56 -9.58 -0.92 4.80
CA ALA A 56 -9.52 -2.27 5.35
C ALA A 56 -8.36 -3.07 4.77
N LEU A 57 -8.15 -2.95 3.46
CA LEU A 57 -7.03 -3.62 2.81
C LEU A 57 -5.71 -3.05 3.32
N GLY A 58 -5.63 -1.75 3.50
CA GLY A 58 -4.44 -1.12 4.04
C GLY A 58 -4.10 -1.66 5.41
N GLN A 59 -5.09 -1.79 6.28
CA GLN A 59 -4.85 -2.32 7.61
C GLN A 59 -4.36 -3.76 7.55
N ALA A 60 -4.95 -4.57 6.68
CA ALA A 60 -4.54 -5.96 6.56
C ALA A 60 -3.13 -6.11 6.02
N LEU A 61 -2.65 -5.10 5.30
CA LEU A 61 -1.31 -5.11 4.70
C LEU A 61 -0.32 -4.22 5.45
N ASP A 62 -0.72 -3.75 6.62
CA ASP A 62 0.13 -2.88 7.44
C ASP A 62 0.53 -1.63 6.67
N MET A 63 -0.43 -0.99 6.03
CA MET A 63 -0.24 0.24 5.30
C MET A 63 -1.24 1.27 5.74
N GLN A 64 -0.92 2.52 5.54
CA GLN A 64 -1.84 3.60 5.86
C GLN A 64 -1.84 4.61 4.71
N PRO A 65 -3.00 4.92 4.13
CA PRO A 65 -3.06 5.94 3.11
C PRO A 65 -2.99 7.33 3.76
N VAL A 66 -2.36 8.25 3.08
CA VAL A 66 -2.19 9.60 3.59
C VAL A 66 -2.58 10.58 2.49
N LEU A 67 -3.35 11.59 2.85
CA LEU A 67 -3.71 12.64 1.92
C LEU A 67 -2.79 13.82 2.16
N VAL A 68 -2.15 14.30 1.11
CA VAL A 68 -1.15 15.34 1.22
C VAL A 68 -1.55 16.52 0.35
N PRO A 69 -1.53 17.75 0.84
CA PRO A 69 -1.79 18.91 0.00
C PRO A 69 -0.85 18.89 -1.19
N ARG A 70 -1.37 19.21 -2.35
CA ARG A 70 -0.60 19.09 -3.59
C ARG A 70 0.73 19.84 -3.53
N GLN A 71 0.75 21.01 -2.95
CA GLN A 71 1.96 21.80 -2.90
C GLN A 71 3.03 21.20 -1.99
N ARG A 72 2.71 20.21 -1.20
CA ARG A 72 3.68 19.56 -0.33
C ARG A 72 4.12 18.19 -0.80
N VAL A 73 3.58 17.72 -1.91
CA VAL A 73 3.86 16.37 -2.40
C VAL A 73 5.35 16.18 -2.65
N ARG A 74 6.02 17.13 -3.26
CA ARG A 74 7.44 16.95 -3.54
C ARG A 74 8.27 16.86 -2.26
N ALA A 75 7.92 17.66 -1.25
CA ALA A 75 8.64 17.60 0.02
C ALA A 75 8.43 16.26 0.70
N VAL A 76 7.21 15.74 0.65
CA VAL A 76 6.92 14.43 1.25
C VAL A 76 7.66 13.33 0.49
N GLU A 77 7.68 13.37 -0.83
CA GLU A 77 8.39 12.39 -1.62
C GLU A 77 9.89 12.41 -1.29
N ALA A 78 10.46 13.58 -1.11
CA ALA A 78 11.87 13.69 -0.79
C ALA A 78 12.19 13.08 0.57
N VAL A 79 11.34 13.31 1.56
CA VAL A 79 11.54 12.76 2.88
C VAL A 79 11.43 11.24 2.86
N VAL A 80 10.44 10.72 2.14
CA VAL A 80 10.25 9.28 2.05
C VAL A 80 11.43 8.64 1.32
N ARG A 81 11.92 9.26 0.25
CA ARG A 81 13.06 8.73 -0.48
C ARG A 81 14.29 8.70 0.40
N MET A 82 14.53 9.74 1.21
CA MET A 82 15.65 9.77 2.11
C MET A 82 15.49 8.69 3.18
N SER A 83 14.29 8.50 3.67
CA SER A 83 14.04 7.49 4.67
C SER A 83 14.28 6.09 4.11
N GLU A 84 13.87 5.84 2.88
CA GLU A 84 14.10 4.55 2.25
C GLU A 84 15.59 4.29 2.08
N SER A 85 16.36 5.30 1.69
CA SER A 85 17.77 5.13 1.57
C SER A 85 18.40 4.87 2.91
N ALA A 86 17.94 5.54 3.93
CA ALA A 86 18.49 5.38 5.23
C ALA A 86 18.18 4.02 5.83
N GLU A 87 17.14 3.38 5.36
CA GLU A 87 16.84 2.12 5.89
C GLU A 87 17.66 1.03 5.35
N ALA A 88 18.31 1.29 4.35
CA ALA A 88 18.98 0.27 3.67
C ALA A 88 19.74 -0.63 4.54
N PRO A 89 20.57 -0.36 5.33
CA PRO A 89 21.27 -1.34 6.05
C PRO A 89 20.81 -1.38 7.40
N PRO A 90 20.03 -2.14 7.66
CA PRO A 90 19.51 -2.24 8.89
C PRO A 90 20.40 -2.59 9.92
N SER A 91 21.34 -2.80 9.78
CA SER A 91 22.16 -3.27 10.65
C SER A 91 22.13 -2.83 11.90
N THR A 92 21.88 -2.06 12.18
CA THR A 92 22.34 -1.69 13.25
C THR A 92 21.53 -1.00 14.01
N GLY A 93 20.66 -1.37 14.26
CA GLY A 93 19.95 -0.68 15.03
C GLY A 93 20.69 -0.12 16.09
N GLU A 94 21.75 -0.43 16.18
CA GLU A 94 22.38 -0.02 17.24
C GLU A 94 23.02 1.16 17.06
N GLU A 95 23.05 1.65 16.07
CA GLU A 95 23.76 2.69 15.90
C GLU A 95 23.23 3.80 16.56
N TRP A 96 22.44 3.78 17.26
CA TRP A 96 22.01 4.86 17.90
C TRP A 96 22.82 5.25 18.94
#